data_d067c1a9b0a9839d6c8bbab2796bfc52
#
_entry.id   d067c1a9b0a9839d6c8bbab2796bfc52
#
_cell.length_a   1.000
_cell.length_b   1.000
_cell.length_c   1.000
_cell.angle_alpha   90.00
_cell.angle_beta   90.00
_cell.angle_gamma   90.00
#
_symmetry.space_group_name_H-M   'P 1'
#
loop_
_entity.id
_entity.type
_entity.pdbx_description
1 polymer ?
#
loop_
_entity_poly.entity_id
_entity_poly.type
_entity_poly.pdbx_seq_one_letter_code
_entity_poly.pdbx_strand_id
1 'polypeptide(L)' 'MEPHGLGYLAAGIGAGVTVIGAGIGIGKLAAAAMEASGRQPEVAGQVRTSMLIAAALIEGATFFALAICIILATK' A
#
# COMPACT_ATOMS: atom_id res chain seq x y z
N MET A 1 4.99 -26.22 14.15
CA MET A 1 4.41 -25.08 14.86
C MET A 1 2.99 -25.38 15.29
N GLU A 2 2.63 -24.93 16.45
CA GLU A 2 1.24 -25.06 16.88
C GLU A 2 0.35 -24.10 16.08
N PRO A 3 -0.99 -24.29 16.04
CA PRO A 3 -1.87 -23.50 15.17
C PRO A 3 -1.81 -21.98 15.40
N HIS A 4 -1.69 -21.53 16.65
CA HIS A 4 -1.58 -20.10 16.92
C HIS A 4 -0.26 -19.53 16.41
N GLY A 5 0.83 -20.30 16.52
CA GLY A 5 2.12 -19.91 15.99
C GLY A 5 2.12 -19.76 14.48
N LEU A 6 1.41 -20.63 13.76
CA LEU A 6 1.23 -20.51 12.32
C LEU A 6 0.47 -19.24 11.96
N GLY A 7 -0.58 -18.91 12.71
CA GLY A 7 -1.33 -17.68 12.50
C GLY A 7 -0.49 -16.44 12.74
N TYR A 8 0.33 -16.43 13.79
CA TYR A 8 1.22 -15.30 14.08
C TYR A 8 2.27 -15.14 13.00
N LEU A 9 2.86 -16.25 12.53
CA LEU A 9 3.84 -16.22 11.46
C LEU A 9 3.22 -15.69 10.17
N ALA A 10 2.05 -16.18 9.81
CA ALA A 10 1.33 -15.75 8.61
C ALA A 10 0.99 -14.26 8.69
N ALA A 11 0.53 -13.78 9.86
CA ALA A 11 0.21 -12.38 10.06
C ALA A 11 1.44 -11.49 9.90
N GLY A 12 2.57 -11.90 10.48
CA GLY A 12 3.81 -11.14 10.39
C GLY A 12 4.35 -11.08 8.96
N ILE A 13 4.41 -12.21 8.28
CA ILE A 13 4.86 -12.26 6.88
C ILE A 13 3.89 -11.50 5.99
N GLY A 14 2.58 -11.72 6.17
CA GLY A 14 1.56 -11.04 5.38
C GLY A 14 1.62 -9.53 5.55
N ALA A 15 1.77 -9.04 6.77
CA ALA A 15 1.90 -7.61 7.03
C ALA A 15 3.15 -7.04 6.36
N GLY A 16 4.29 -7.72 6.46
CA GLY A 16 5.53 -7.30 5.83
C GLY A 16 5.43 -7.24 4.31
N VAL A 17 4.88 -8.28 3.69
CA VAL A 17 4.68 -8.33 2.24
C VAL A 17 3.72 -7.23 1.78
N THR A 18 2.65 -7.00 2.55
CA THR A 18 1.67 -5.94 2.25
C THR A 18 2.35 -4.57 2.24
N VAL A 19 3.18 -4.28 3.24
CA VAL A 19 3.89 -2.99 3.34
C VAL A 19 4.88 -2.83 2.18
N ILE A 20 5.61 -3.89 1.83
CA ILE A 20 6.52 -3.85 0.68
C ILE A 20 5.76 -3.56 -0.60
N GLY A 21 4.66 -4.28 -0.84
CA GLY A 21 3.84 -4.09 -2.04
C GLY A 21 3.25 -2.69 -2.13
N ALA A 22 2.67 -2.20 -1.04
CA ALA A 22 2.12 -0.84 -0.98
C ALA A 22 3.21 0.21 -1.19
N GLY A 23 4.37 0.03 -0.57
CA GLY A 23 5.50 0.95 -0.71
C GLY A 23 6.01 1.03 -2.14
N ILE A 24 6.16 -0.11 -2.81
CA ILE A 24 6.57 -0.15 -4.22
C ILE A 24 5.51 0.50 -5.10
N GLY A 25 4.23 0.17 -4.89
CA GLY A 25 3.13 0.71 -5.69
C GLY A 25 3.02 2.22 -5.56
N ILE A 26 3.01 2.74 -4.34
CA ILE A 26 2.92 4.17 -4.08
C ILE A 26 4.19 4.88 -4.57
N GLY A 27 5.36 4.26 -4.38
CA GLY A 27 6.62 4.81 -4.87
C GLY A 27 6.63 4.98 -6.39
N LYS A 28 6.19 3.98 -7.14
CA LYS A 28 6.09 4.07 -8.60
C LYS A 28 5.07 5.12 -9.02
N LEU A 29 3.93 5.16 -8.34
CA LEU A 29 2.88 6.14 -8.60
C LEU A 29 3.41 7.56 -8.38
N ALA A 30 4.09 7.79 -7.27
CA ALA A 30 4.65 9.10 -6.95
C ALA A 30 5.73 9.52 -7.94
N ALA A 31 6.61 8.60 -8.34
CA ALA A 31 7.65 8.88 -9.32
C ALA A 31 7.05 9.27 -10.66
N ALA A 32 6.03 8.54 -11.13
CA ALA A 32 5.34 8.86 -12.38
C ALA A 32 4.64 10.22 -12.31
N ALA A 33 4.00 10.53 -11.18
CA ALA A 33 3.33 11.80 -10.99
C ALA A 33 4.32 12.98 -10.99
N MET A 34 5.45 12.83 -10.34
CA MET A 34 6.50 13.85 -10.33
C MET A 34 7.07 14.09 -11.72
N GLU A 35 7.32 13.01 -12.47
CA GLU A 35 7.82 13.11 -13.83
C GLU A 35 6.82 13.82 -14.74
N ALA A 36 5.55 13.42 -14.67
CA ALA A 36 4.50 14.06 -15.48
C ALA A 36 4.35 15.54 -15.14
N SER A 37 4.39 15.91 -13.86
CA SER A 37 4.30 17.30 -13.40
C SER A 37 5.50 18.13 -13.87
N GLY A 38 6.68 17.52 -13.91
CA GLY A 38 7.87 18.16 -14.41
C GLY A 38 7.83 18.44 -15.91
N ARG A 39 7.23 17.51 -16.67
CA ARG A 39 7.11 17.66 -18.13
C ARG A 39 5.97 18.61 -18.53
N GLN A 40 4.88 18.62 -17.78
CA GLN A 40 3.69 19.39 -18.07
C GLN A 40 3.20 20.12 -16.81
N PRO A 41 3.91 21.20 -16.40
CA PRO A 41 3.54 21.90 -15.16
C PRO A 41 2.11 22.42 -15.15
N GLU A 42 1.53 22.69 -16.32
CA GLU A 42 0.17 23.21 -16.45
C GLU A 42 -0.90 22.20 -15.99
N VAL A 43 -0.58 20.91 -15.95
CA VAL A 43 -1.51 19.87 -15.46
C VAL A 43 -1.09 19.29 -14.11
N ALA A 44 -0.12 19.89 -13.44
CA ALA A 44 0.42 19.36 -12.17
C ALA A 44 -0.68 19.20 -11.10
N GLY A 45 -1.65 20.11 -11.06
CA GLY A 45 -2.76 20.02 -10.12
C GLY A 45 -3.65 18.79 -10.38
N GLN A 46 -3.96 18.49 -11.63
CA GLN A 46 -4.74 17.32 -12.01
C GLN A 46 -3.96 16.04 -11.75
N VAL A 47 -2.66 16.02 -12.03
CA VAL A 47 -1.79 14.88 -11.76
C VAL A 47 -1.74 14.60 -10.27
N ARG A 48 -1.62 15.62 -9.44
CA ARG A 48 -1.61 15.48 -7.98
C ARG A 48 -2.90 14.86 -7.49
N THR A 49 -4.05 15.33 -7.97
CA THR A 49 -5.36 14.82 -7.57
C THR A 49 -5.49 13.34 -7.94
N SER A 50 -5.12 12.97 -9.17
CA SER A 50 -5.16 11.59 -9.61
C SER A 50 -4.23 10.71 -8.79
N MET A 51 -3.04 11.20 -8.46
CA MET A 51 -2.08 10.50 -7.62
C MET A 51 -2.65 10.23 -6.23
N LEU A 52 -3.27 11.23 -5.62
CA LEU A 52 -3.84 11.08 -4.28
C LEU A 52 -4.99 10.07 -4.26
N ILE A 53 -5.84 10.07 -5.30
CA ILE A 53 -6.92 9.08 -5.41
C ILE A 53 -6.35 7.68 -5.54
N ALA A 54 -5.37 7.47 -6.41
CA ALA A 54 -4.74 6.17 -6.59
C ALA A 54 -4.02 5.70 -5.33
N ALA A 55 -3.30 6.62 -4.66
CA ALA A 55 -2.63 6.31 -3.40
C ALA A 55 -3.63 5.91 -2.32
N ALA A 56 -4.78 6.59 -2.25
CA ALA A 56 -5.83 6.26 -1.29
C ALA A 56 -6.40 4.86 -1.54
N LEU A 57 -6.55 4.45 -2.80
CA LEU A 57 -7.02 3.10 -3.14
C LEU A 57 -6.00 2.04 -2.71
N ILE A 58 -4.71 2.29 -2.92
CA ILE A 58 -3.65 1.38 -2.48
C ILE A 58 -3.64 1.30 -0.95
N GLU A 59 -3.74 2.42 -0.26
CA GLU A 59 -3.79 2.46 1.21
C GLU A 59 -5.02 1.74 1.74
N GLY A 60 -6.18 1.92 1.10
CA GLY A 60 -7.40 1.22 1.51
C GLY A 60 -7.23 -0.30 1.42
N ALA A 61 -6.71 -0.81 0.32
CA ALA A 61 -6.42 -2.23 0.15
C ALA A 61 -5.40 -2.71 1.19
N THR A 62 -4.37 -1.89 1.46
CA THR A 62 -3.34 -2.18 2.45
C THR A 62 -3.94 -2.33 3.85
N PHE A 63 -4.80 -1.42 4.27
CA PHE A 63 -5.45 -1.49 5.58
C PHE A 63 -6.35 -2.71 5.68
N PHE A 64 -7.05 -3.09 4.63
CA PHE A 64 -7.84 -4.33 4.60
C PHE A 64 -6.95 -5.55 4.85
N ALA A 65 -5.82 -5.63 4.15
CA ALA A 65 -4.88 -6.74 4.31
C ALA A 65 -4.30 -6.78 5.72
N LEU A 66 -3.93 -5.61 6.28
CA LEU A 66 -3.41 -5.53 7.63
C LEU A 66 -4.48 -5.89 8.67
N ALA A 67 -5.75 -5.54 8.43
CA ALA A 67 -6.85 -5.94 9.29
C ALA A 67 -6.99 -7.47 9.33
N ILE A 68 -6.86 -8.14 8.19
CA ILE A 68 -6.86 -9.59 8.14
C ILE A 68 -5.69 -10.16 8.95
N CYS A 69 -4.51 -9.56 8.84
CA CYS A 69 -3.34 -9.97 9.61
C CYS A 69 -3.58 -9.82 11.12
N ILE A 70 -4.22 -8.73 11.53
CA ILE A 70 -4.59 -8.51 12.94
C ILE A 70 -5.54 -9.61 13.42
N ILE A 71 -6.55 -9.95 12.62
CA ILE A 71 -7.49 -11.01 12.96
C ILE A 71 -6.75 -12.33 13.15
N LEU A 72 -5.83 -12.66 12.25
CA LEU A 72 -5.03 -13.88 12.36
C LEU A 72 -4.15 -13.87 13.60
N ALA A 73 -3.59 -12.73 13.95
CA ALA A 73 -2.69 -12.63 15.11
C ALA A 73 -3.43 -12.68 16.44
N THR A 74 -4.72 -12.38 16.45
CA THR A 74 -5.52 -12.31 17.70
C THR A 74 -6.44 -13.49 17.91
N LYS A 75 -6.47 -14.45 17.03
CA LYS A 75 -7.28 -15.66 17.17
C LYS A 75 -6.69 -16.70 18.11
#